data_ba621729660106a6314582f19bb69be3
#
_entry.id   ba621729660106a6314582f19bb69be3
#
_cell.length_a   1.000
_cell.length_b   1.000
_cell.length_c   1.000
_cell.angle_alpha   90.00
_cell.angle_beta   90.00
_cell.angle_gamma   90.00
#
_symmetry.space_group_name_H-M   'P 1'
#
loop_
_entity.id
_entity.type
_entity.pdbx_description
1 polymer ?
#
loop_
_entity_poly.entity_id
_entity_poly.type
_entity_poly.pdbx_seq_one_letter_code
_entity_poly.pdbx_strand_id
1 'polypeptide(L)'
;MGRGRNAIFALFVFWVLTIALACNPKWVVVQSDASYLSLNQIKGDSLAEALLKPYSDSVSKSMGRVLCHSAKALPKIKGSAETALGNLMSDIVLDRARKIQPEVQASLLNLGGLRASLPEGPITLGNVYSLMPFDNRIALVKLGPKEKKEMFRYIGEHPGTPFSGFELRCENQNWMGFLKGEPIPENDSFYVATSDFLAQGGDKMNFFLTNPLFFDPGVLLRDAIISYMVESQQAGKNIHSQLDNRIVPCTEK
;
A
#
# COMPACT_ATOMS: atom_id res chain seq x y z
N MET A 1 -2.52 7.33 75.58
CA MET A 1 -1.69 6.42 74.73
C MET A 1 -2.48 5.68 73.63
N GLY A 2 -3.68 6.06 73.27
CA GLY A 2 -4.52 5.32 72.30
C GLY A 2 -4.47 5.82 70.83
N ARG A 3 -4.15 7.11 70.58
CA ARG A 3 -4.24 7.67 69.22
C ARG A 3 -3.18 7.20 68.22
N GLY A 4 -1.95 6.90 68.67
CA GLY A 4 -0.87 6.43 67.78
C GLY A 4 -1.07 4.98 67.29
N ARG A 5 -1.69 4.13 68.10
CA ARG A 5 -1.92 2.73 67.76
C ARG A 5 -2.97 2.55 66.66
N ASN A 6 -3.98 3.42 66.66
CA ASN A 6 -5.03 3.41 65.62
C ASN A 6 -4.52 3.98 64.27
N ALA A 7 -3.61 4.95 64.30
CA ALA A 7 -3.00 5.46 63.08
C ALA A 7 -2.07 4.45 62.39
N ILE A 8 -1.28 3.68 63.17
CA ILE A 8 -0.41 2.60 62.64
C ILE A 8 -1.28 1.48 62.04
N PHE A 9 -2.36 1.13 62.70
CA PHE A 9 -3.29 0.10 62.19
C PHE A 9 -3.98 0.55 60.89
N ALA A 10 -4.39 1.81 60.80
CA ALA A 10 -5.01 2.33 59.56
C ALA A 10 -4.00 2.36 58.39
N LEU A 11 -2.73 2.76 58.67
CA LEU A 11 -1.65 2.72 57.63
C LEU A 11 -1.36 1.27 57.16
N PHE A 12 -1.35 0.33 58.08
CA PHE A 12 -1.15 -1.10 57.75
C PHE A 12 -2.30 -1.67 56.88
N VAL A 13 -3.55 -1.35 57.22
CA VAL A 13 -4.71 -1.74 56.42
C VAL A 13 -4.68 -1.10 55.05
N PHE A 14 -4.32 0.17 54.95
CA PHE A 14 -4.18 0.89 53.68
C PHE A 14 -3.08 0.23 52.81
N TRP A 15 -1.95 -0.14 53.39
CA TRP A 15 -0.84 -0.77 52.67
C TRP A 15 -1.22 -2.19 52.17
N VAL A 16 -1.93 -2.96 52.97
CA VAL A 16 -2.47 -4.28 52.55
C VAL A 16 -3.50 -4.16 51.43
N LEU A 17 -4.36 -3.12 51.45
CA LEU A 17 -5.35 -2.85 50.41
C LEU A 17 -4.68 -2.48 49.10
N THR A 18 -3.60 -1.67 49.13
CA THR A 18 -2.87 -1.29 47.92
C THR A 18 -2.16 -2.46 47.25
N ILE A 19 -1.62 -3.41 48.05
CA ILE A 19 -1.00 -4.62 47.53
C ILE A 19 -2.05 -5.54 46.91
N ALA A 20 -3.23 -5.68 47.52
CA ALA A 20 -4.31 -6.51 47.00
C ALA A 20 -4.89 -5.98 45.67
N LEU A 21 -4.90 -4.66 45.46
CA LEU A 21 -5.33 -3.99 44.21
C LEU A 21 -4.27 -4.02 43.11
N ALA A 22 -2.99 -4.31 43.43
CA ALA A 22 -1.91 -4.33 42.46
C ALA A 22 -1.82 -5.67 41.67
N CYS A 23 -2.54 -6.71 42.09
CA CYS A 23 -2.62 -7.97 41.37
C CYS A 23 -3.57 -7.86 40.18
N ASN A 24 -3.08 -7.45 39.01
CA ASN A 24 -3.80 -7.54 37.73
C ASN A 24 -3.43 -8.87 37.07
N PRO A 25 -4.27 -9.94 37.13
CA PRO A 25 -3.96 -11.19 36.44
C PRO A 25 -3.94 -10.95 34.94
N LYS A 26 -2.77 -11.01 34.33
CA LYS A 26 -2.64 -11.06 32.88
C LYS A 26 -3.03 -12.46 32.41
N TRP A 27 -4.13 -12.56 31.71
CA TRP A 27 -4.47 -13.81 31.02
C TRP A 27 -3.48 -14.04 29.88
N VAL A 28 -2.74 -15.14 29.96
CA VAL A 28 -1.83 -15.56 28.89
C VAL A 28 -2.39 -16.89 28.37
N VAL A 29 -2.52 -16.99 27.06
CA VAL A 29 -2.86 -18.25 26.41
C VAL A 29 -1.66 -19.20 26.62
N VAL A 30 -1.84 -20.21 27.48
CA VAL A 30 -0.79 -21.17 27.82
C VAL A 30 -0.73 -22.30 26.79
N GLN A 31 -1.87 -22.63 26.19
CA GLN A 31 -1.97 -23.65 25.14
C GLN A 31 -3.12 -23.30 24.22
N SER A 32 -2.90 -23.46 22.91
CA SER A 32 -3.96 -23.40 21.89
C SER A 32 -3.78 -24.60 20.96
N ASP A 33 -4.83 -25.37 20.79
CA ASP A 33 -4.88 -26.47 19.84
C ASP A 33 -5.69 -26.00 18.62
N ALA A 34 -5.12 -26.15 17.42
CA ALA A 34 -5.80 -25.86 16.17
C ALA A 34 -5.97 -27.17 15.39
N SER A 35 -7.19 -27.52 15.03
CA SER A 35 -7.47 -28.62 14.12
C SER A 35 -7.89 -28.06 12.76
N TYR A 36 -7.31 -28.61 11.69
CA TYR A 36 -7.66 -28.25 10.32
C TYR A 36 -8.49 -29.38 9.70
N LEU A 37 -9.67 -29.04 9.22
CA LEU A 37 -10.48 -29.95 8.40
C LEU A 37 -10.11 -29.76 6.93
N SER A 38 -9.60 -30.81 6.28
CA SER A 38 -9.34 -30.77 4.85
C SER A 38 -10.65 -30.88 4.08
N LEU A 39 -10.98 -29.90 3.27
CA LEU A 39 -12.16 -29.91 2.39
C LEU A 39 -11.95 -30.70 1.10
N ASN A 40 -10.74 -31.18 0.82
CA ASN A 40 -10.41 -31.87 -0.42
C ASN A 40 -11.15 -33.19 -0.65
N GLN A 41 -11.71 -33.77 0.41
CA GLN A 41 -12.47 -35.03 0.38
C GLN A 41 -13.99 -34.80 0.41
N ILE A 42 -14.43 -33.55 0.53
CA ILE A 42 -15.86 -33.22 0.56
C ILE A 42 -16.33 -33.10 -0.89
N LYS A 43 -17.28 -33.95 -1.26
CA LYS A 43 -17.88 -33.88 -2.59
C LYS A 43 -18.73 -32.61 -2.70
N GLY A 44 -18.54 -31.85 -3.78
CA GLY A 44 -19.34 -30.65 -4.06
C GLY A 44 -20.83 -30.99 -4.21
N ASP A 45 -21.67 -30.02 -3.88
CA ASP A 45 -23.12 -30.11 -4.10
C ASP A 45 -23.41 -29.88 -5.59
N SER A 46 -23.86 -30.89 -6.26
CA SER A 46 -24.12 -30.88 -7.72
C SER A 46 -25.23 -29.88 -8.09
N LEU A 47 -26.20 -29.63 -7.22
CA LEU A 47 -27.25 -28.64 -7.48
C LEU A 47 -26.69 -27.23 -7.41
N ALA A 48 -25.88 -26.93 -6.38
CA ALA A 48 -25.19 -25.65 -6.25
C ALA A 48 -24.23 -25.41 -7.42
N GLU A 49 -23.46 -26.42 -7.83
CA GLU A 49 -22.58 -26.34 -9.00
C GLU A 49 -23.35 -26.01 -10.27
N ALA A 50 -24.49 -26.71 -10.52
CA ALA A 50 -25.33 -26.47 -11.69
C ALA A 50 -25.91 -25.04 -11.72
N LEU A 51 -26.33 -24.50 -10.55
CA LEU A 51 -26.85 -23.15 -10.42
C LEU A 51 -25.76 -22.09 -10.63
N LEU A 52 -24.54 -22.33 -10.13
CA LEU A 52 -23.43 -21.39 -10.23
C LEU A 52 -22.71 -21.41 -11.59
N LYS A 53 -22.79 -22.55 -12.32
CA LYS A 53 -22.04 -22.74 -13.56
C LYS A 53 -22.23 -21.63 -14.60
N PRO A 54 -23.44 -21.14 -14.95
CA PRO A 54 -23.61 -20.08 -15.95
C PRO A 54 -22.90 -18.78 -15.54
N TYR A 55 -22.92 -18.44 -14.25
CA TYR A 55 -22.23 -17.26 -13.71
C TYR A 55 -20.71 -17.44 -13.74
N SER A 56 -20.23 -18.61 -13.30
CA SER A 56 -18.82 -18.96 -13.32
C SER A 56 -18.24 -18.92 -14.74
N ASP A 57 -18.95 -19.50 -15.72
CA ASP A 57 -18.52 -19.50 -17.12
C ASP A 57 -18.46 -18.07 -17.68
N SER A 58 -19.44 -17.21 -17.37
CA SER A 58 -19.46 -15.80 -17.77
C SER A 58 -18.33 -15.00 -17.17
N VAL A 59 -18.10 -15.15 -15.85
CA VAL A 59 -16.99 -14.49 -15.14
C VAL A 59 -15.66 -14.97 -15.71
N SER A 60 -15.47 -16.28 -15.88
CA SER A 60 -14.22 -16.85 -16.40
C SER A 60 -13.89 -16.33 -17.80
N LYS A 61 -14.90 -16.24 -18.68
CA LYS A 61 -14.75 -15.67 -20.02
C LYS A 61 -14.33 -14.19 -19.95
N SER A 62 -14.95 -13.41 -19.08
CA SER A 62 -14.62 -11.98 -18.90
C SER A 62 -13.22 -11.81 -18.35
N MET A 63 -12.86 -12.54 -17.30
CA MET A 63 -11.55 -12.48 -16.64
C MET A 63 -10.42 -12.98 -17.52
N GLY A 64 -10.71 -13.91 -18.46
CA GLY A 64 -9.76 -14.41 -19.46
C GLY A 64 -9.44 -13.43 -20.59
N ARG A 65 -10.14 -12.28 -20.69
CA ARG A 65 -9.90 -11.30 -21.75
C ARG A 65 -8.48 -10.70 -21.62
N VAL A 66 -7.67 -10.85 -22.66
CA VAL A 66 -6.32 -10.26 -22.74
C VAL A 66 -6.45 -8.75 -22.92
N LEU A 67 -5.73 -7.99 -22.08
CA LEU A 67 -5.67 -6.52 -22.11
C LEU A 67 -4.45 -6.03 -22.88
N CYS A 68 -3.30 -6.65 -22.63
CA CYS A 68 -2.01 -6.31 -23.24
C CYS A 68 -1.04 -7.48 -23.10
N HIS A 69 0.22 -7.26 -23.50
CA HIS A 69 1.31 -8.22 -23.29
C HIS A 69 2.43 -7.58 -22.47
N SER A 70 3.02 -8.36 -21.59
CA SER A 70 4.23 -7.97 -20.84
C SER A 70 5.47 -8.62 -21.46
N ALA A 71 6.50 -7.83 -21.68
CA ALA A 71 7.77 -8.32 -22.22
C ALA A 71 8.54 -9.24 -21.25
N LYS A 72 8.27 -9.14 -19.94
CA LYS A 72 8.89 -9.92 -18.87
C LYS A 72 7.89 -10.11 -17.73
N ALA A 73 8.10 -11.17 -16.94
CA ALA A 73 7.40 -11.31 -15.67
C ALA A 73 7.75 -10.17 -14.71
N LEU A 74 6.74 -9.64 -14.01
CA LEU A 74 6.90 -8.58 -13.01
C LEU A 74 6.47 -9.13 -11.65
N PRO A 75 7.41 -9.74 -10.91
CA PRO A 75 7.11 -10.37 -9.63
C PRO A 75 6.87 -9.32 -8.53
N LYS A 76 5.97 -9.63 -7.60
CA LYS A 76 5.84 -8.92 -6.34
C LYS A 76 6.98 -9.36 -5.41
N ILE A 77 7.97 -8.50 -5.22
CA ILE A 77 9.14 -8.77 -4.38
C ILE A 77 9.00 -7.96 -3.09
N LYS A 78 9.31 -8.58 -1.94
CA LYS A 78 9.40 -7.91 -0.64
C LYS A 78 10.87 -7.72 -0.26
N GLY A 79 11.16 -6.65 0.48
CA GLY A 79 12.50 -6.38 1.02
C GLY A 79 13.49 -5.78 0.03
N SER A 80 13.09 -5.56 -1.22
CA SER A 80 13.86 -4.76 -2.18
C SER A 80 13.51 -3.29 -2.04
N ALA A 81 14.49 -2.41 -2.16
CA ALA A 81 14.26 -0.96 -2.11
C ALA A 81 13.37 -0.49 -3.27
N GLU A 82 13.47 -1.15 -4.42
CA GLU A 82 12.77 -0.85 -5.65
C GLU A 82 12.32 -2.15 -6.33
N THR A 83 11.19 -2.14 -7.02
CA THR A 83 10.70 -3.30 -7.79
C THR A 83 10.12 -2.85 -9.13
N ALA A 84 10.36 -3.63 -10.20
CA ALA A 84 9.82 -3.32 -11.52
C ALA A 84 8.28 -3.28 -11.53
N LEU A 85 7.61 -4.14 -10.75
CA LEU A 85 6.16 -4.10 -10.60
C LEU A 85 5.71 -2.81 -9.91
N GLY A 86 6.39 -2.42 -8.83
CA GLY A 86 6.11 -1.17 -8.11
C GLY A 86 6.28 0.06 -9.01
N ASN A 87 7.39 0.08 -9.77
CA ASN A 87 7.66 1.14 -10.74
C ASN A 87 6.53 1.25 -11.77
N LEU A 88 6.18 0.12 -12.42
CA LEU A 88 5.10 0.12 -13.42
C LEU A 88 3.80 0.65 -12.84
N MET A 89 3.38 0.19 -11.67
CA MET A 89 2.11 0.59 -11.09
C MET A 89 2.09 2.08 -10.71
N SER A 90 3.15 2.58 -10.12
CA SER A 90 3.25 4.01 -9.79
C SER A 90 3.37 4.88 -11.05
N ASP A 91 4.09 4.43 -12.08
CA ASP A 91 4.19 5.15 -13.35
C ASP A 91 2.82 5.26 -14.04
N ILE A 92 2.03 4.17 -14.05
CA ILE A 92 0.66 4.17 -14.58
C ILE A 92 -0.22 5.17 -13.84
N VAL A 93 -0.17 5.15 -12.49
CA VAL A 93 -0.99 6.05 -11.68
C VAL A 93 -0.61 7.50 -11.92
N LEU A 94 0.68 7.80 -12.05
CA LEU A 94 1.16 9.14 -12.37
C LEU A 94 0.70 9.61 -13.77
N ASP A 95 0.82 8.73 -14.79
CA ASP A 95 0.34 9.02 -16.15
C ASP A 95 -1.16 9.37 -16.15
N ARG A 96 -1.97 8.53 -15.46
CA ARG A 96 -3.42 8.75 -15.38
C ARG A 96 -3.78 10.00 -14.60
N ALA A 97 -3.10 10.24 -13.49
CA ALA A 97 -3.31 11.44 -12.69
C ALA A 97 -2.98 12.72 -13.44
N ARG A 98 -1.90 12.74 -14.24
CA ARG A 98 -1.52 13.88 -15.09
C ARG A 98 -2.51 14.17 -16.22
N LYS A 99 -3.21 13.17 -16.73
CA LYS A 99 -4.30 13.38 -17.69
C LYS A 99 -5.51 14.09 -17.06
N ILE A 100 -5.70 13.93 -15.76
CA ILE A 100 -6.78 14.57 -14.98
C ILE A 100 -6.34 15.95 -14.50
N GLN A 101 -5.15 16.02 -13.90
CA GLN A 101 -4.56 17.21 -13.29
C GLN A 101 -3.08 17.30 -13.69
N PRO A 102 -2.73 18.10 -14.71
CA PRO A 102 -1.36 18.20 -15.24
C PRO A 102 -0.30 18.62 -14.20
N GLU A 103 -0.72 19.29 -13.13
CA GLU A 103 0.18 19.74 -12.05
C GLU A 103 0.68 18.62 -11.15
N VAL A 104 0.15 17.39 -11.26
CA VAL A 104 0.60 16.27 -10.45
C VAL A 104 2.04 15.92 -10.77
N GLN A 105 2.88 16.00 -9.76
CA GLN A 105 4.33 15.82 -9.86
C GLN A 105 4.75 14.38 -9.61
N ALA A 106 4.05 13.69 -8.71
CA ALA A 106 4.42 12.37 -8.26
C ALA A 106 3.21 11.45 -8.06
N SER A 107 3.50 10.16 -7.95
CA SER A 107 2.56 9.17 -7.41
C SER A 107 3.21 8.39 -6.28
N LEU A 108 2.40 7.92 -5.34
CA LEU A 108 2.80 7.09 -4.21
C LEU A 108 1.75 6.02 -3.96
N LEU A 109 2.18 4.77 -3.92
CA LEU A 109 1.35 3.61 -3.59
C LEU A 109 1.95 2.84 -2.41
N ASN A 110 1.27 1.81 -1.95
CA ASN A 110 1.80 0.86 -0.97
C ASN A 110 2.03 -0.52 -1.60
N LEU A 111 3.10 -1.19 -1.20
CA LEU A 111 3.38 -2.56 -1.65
C LEU A 111 2.27 -3.54 -1.21
N GLY A 112 1.61 -3.26 -0.09
CA GLY A 112 0.47 -4.03 0.43
C GLY A 112 -0.73 -4.03 -0.52
N GLY A 113 -0.95 -2.94 -1.24
CA GLY A 113 -2.02 -2.78 -2.24
C GLY A 113 -1.82 -3.66 -3.48
N LEU A 114 -0.58 -3.99 -3.83
CA LEU A 114 -0.26 -4.91 -4.93
C LEU A 114 -0.33 -6.36 -4.42
N ARG A 115 -1.35 -7.13 -4.81
CA ARG A 115 -1.64 -8.44 -4.21
C ARG A 115 -1.06 -9.63 -4.98
N ALA A 116 -0.75 -9.47 -6.26
CA ALA A 116 -0.23 -10.52 -7.14
C ALA A 116 0.92 -10.00 -8.00
N SER A 117 1.65 -10.90 -8.65
CA SER A 117 2.61 -10.62 -9.70
C SER A 117 1.91 -10.54 -11.06
N LEU A 118 2.55 -9.92 -12.05
CA LEU A 118 2.13 -10.03 -13.45
C LEU A 118 3.02 -11.04 -14.18
N PRO A 119 2.44 -11.95 -15.00
CA PRO A 119 3.21 -12.91 -15.79
C PRO A 119 3.93 -12.24 -16.97
N GLU A 120 4.87 -12.92 -17.55
CA GLU A 120 5.35 -12.66 -18.92
C GLU A 120 4.29 -13.12 -19.93
N GLY A 121 4.22 -12.44 -21.09
CA GLY A 121 3.24 -12.74 -22.13
C GLY A 121 1.89 -12.05 -21.91
N PRO A 122 0.77 -12.71 -22.18
CA PRO A 122 -0.55 -12.08 -22.14
C PRO A 122 -0.97 -11.74 -20.71
N ILE A 123 -1.37 -10.47 -20.50
CA ILE A 123 -1.95 -9.97 -19.26
C ILE A 123 -3.47 -9.90 -19.44
N THR A 124 -4.18 -10.65 -18.61
CA THR A 124 -5.64 -10.72 -18.66
C THR A 124 -6.30 -9.75 -17.68
N LEU A 125 -7.59 -9.52 -17.85
CA LEU A 125 -8.40 -8.78 -16.89
C LEU A 125 -8.32 -9.41 -15.50
N GLY A 126 -8.34 -10.74 -15.41
CA GLY A 126 -8.20 -11.49 -14.15
C GLY A 126 -6.85 -11.24 -13.46
N ASN A 127 -5.76 -11.07 -14.22
CA ASN A 127 -4.46 -10.70 -13.63
C ASN A 127 -4.52 -9.33 -12.94
N VAL A 128 -5.20 -8.34 -13.55
CA VAL A 128 -5.35 -7.01 -12.97
C VAL A 128 -6.24 -7.04 -11.72
N TYR A 129 -7.35 -7.78 -11.75
CA TYR A 129 -8.19 -7.98 -10.56
C TYR A 129 -7.45 -8.70 -9.43
N SER A 130 -6.59 -9.68 -9.75
CA SER A 130 -5.75 -10.34 -8.75
C SER A 130 -4.65 -9.44 -8.21
N LEU A 131 -4.08 -8.57 -9.05
CA LEU A 131 -3.06 -7.60 -8.65
C LEU A 131 -3.64 -6.50 -7.77
N MET A 132 -4.79 -5.94 -8.14
CA MET A 132 -5.44 -4.81 -7.47
C MET A 132 -6.92 -5.13 -7.18
N PRO A 133 -7.21 -5.97 -6.16
CA PRO A 133 -8.58 -6.43 -5.88
C PRO A 133 -9.45 -5.41 -5.16
N PHE A 134 -8.92 -4.24 -4.82
CA PHE A 134 -9.62 -3.21 -4.06
C PHE A 134 -10.31 -2.21 -4.99
N ASP A 135 -11.45 -1.66 -4.55
CA ASP A 135 -12.17 -0.60 -5.26
C ASP A 135 -11.68 0.80 -4.83
N ASN A 136 -10.38 0.90 -4.57
CA ASN A 136 -9.75 2.18 -4.26
C ASN A 136 -9.81 3.13 -5.45
N ARG A 137 -10.02 4.42 -5.17
CA ARG A 137 -10.00 5.49 -6.17
C ARG A 137 -8.66 6.22 -6.17
N ILE A 138 -8.34 6.82 -7.29
CA ILE A 138 -7.22 7.77 -7.35
C ILE A 138 -7.60 8.99 -6.51
N ALA A 139 -6.68 9.40 -5.65
CA ALA A 139 -6.77 10.61 -4.85
C ALA A 139 -5.61 11.53 -5.18
N LEU A 140 -5.89 12.82 -5.36
CA LEU A 140 -4.87 13.84 -5.60
C LEU A 140 -4.71 14.69 -4.35
N VAL A 141 -3.51 14.69 -3.77
CA VAL A 141 -3.20 15.38 -2.50
C VAL A 141 -2.10 16.41 -2.75
N LYS A 142 -2.29 17.62 -2.23
CA LYS A 142 -1.26 18.65 -2.21
C LYS A 142 -0.54 18.61 -0.86
N LEU A 143 0.71 18.22 -0.84
CA LEU A 143 1.55 18.22 0.35
C LEU A 143 2.23 19.58 0.55
N GLY A 144 2.25 20.05 1.77
CA GLY A 144 3.10 21.15 2.19
C GLY A 144 4.56 20.72 2.40
N PRO A 145 5.45 21.64 2.71
CA PRO A 145 6.88 21.37 2.91
C PRO A 145 7.16 20.29 3.95
N LYS A 146 6.46 20.31 5.07
CA LYS A 146 6.62 19.35 6.16
C LYS A 146 6.18 17.95 5.76
N GLU A 147 4.98 17.84 5.21
CA GLU A 147 4.38 16.57 4.78
C GLU A 147 5.19 15.94 3.64
N LYS A 148 5.70 16.73 2.71
CA LYS A 148 6.61 16.28 1.65
C LYS A 148 7.88 15.66 2.22
N LYS A 149 8.52 16.29 3.20
CA LYS A 149 9.71 15.76 3.88
C LYS A 149 9.40 14.46 4.63
N GLU A 150 8.24 14.37 5.28
CA GLU A 150 7.78 13.15 5.95
C GLU A 150 7.52 12.03 4.94
N MET A 151 6.96 12.34 3.76
CA MET A 151 6.78 11.39 2.65
C MET A 151 8.12 10.83 2.15
N PHE A 152 9.11 11.69 1.90
CA PHE A 152 10.44 11.24 1.46
C PHE A 152 11.09 10.32 2.49
N ARG A 153 11.03 10.67 3.77
CA ARG A 153 11.51 9.83 4.86
C ARG A 153 10.78 8.49 4.90
N TYR A 154 9.45 8.52 4.80
CA TYR A 154 8.63 7.29 4.81
C TYR A 154 9.04 6.34 3.69
N ILE A 155 9.19 6.81 2.45
CA ILE A 155 9.61 5.99 1.31
C ILE A 155 10.98 5.36 1.57
N GLY A 156 11.93 6.14 2.08
CA GLY A 156 13.29 5.66 2.34
C GLY A 156 13.37 4.64 3.48
N GLU A 157 12.52 4.76 4.50
CA GLU A 157 12.45 3.85 5.65
C GLU A 157 11.61 2.59 5.38
N HIS A 158 10.81 2.56 4.30
CA HIS A 158 9.95 1.43 3.93
C HIS A 158 10.31 0.87 2.55
N PRO A 159 11.33 0.00 2.47
CA PRO A 159 11.79 -0.56 1.19
C PRO A 159 10.67 -1.21 0.37
N GLY A 160 10.69 -0.94 -0.94
CA GLY A 160 9.69 -1.45 -1.88
C GLY A 160 8.40 -0.63 -1.95
N THR A 161 8.32 0.52 -1.27
CA THR A 161 7.21 1.47 -1.44
C THR A 161 7.20 1.97 -2.89
N PRO A 162 6.13 1.70 -3.69
CA PRO A 162 6.07 2.13 -5.07
C PRO A 162 5.82 3.64 -5.17
N PHE A 163 6.66 4.34 -5.91
CA PHE A 163 6.49 5.77 -6.18
C PHE A 163 7.01 6.12 -7.59
N SER A 164 6.60 7.27 -8.11
CA SER A 164 7.04 7.76 -9.42
C SER A 164 7.03 9.28 -9.46
N GLY A 165 7.77 9.84 -10.43
CA GLY A 165 7.81 11.26 -10.72
C GLY A 165 9.04 11.98 -10.18
N PHE A 166 9.85 11.34 -9.35
CA PHE A 166 11.08 11.88 -8.80
C PHE A 166 12.07 10.77 -8.44
N GLU A 167 13.31 11.13 -8.21
CA GLU A 167 14.33 10.28 -7.60
C GLU A 167 14.43 10.59 -6.11
N LEU A 168 14.64 9.57 -5.29
CA LEU A 168 14.84 9.72 -3.85
C LEU A 168 16.28 9.33 -3.49
N ARG A 169 17.03 10.23 -2.88
CA ARG A 169 18.41 9.99 -2.47
C ARG A 169 18.58 10.24 -0.99
N CYS A 170 19.40 9.41 -0.35
CA CYS A 170 19.81 9.63 1.03
C CYS A 170 21.14 10.40 1.05
N GLU A 171 21.12 11.62 1.57
CA GLU A 171 22.28 12.47 1.77
C GLU A 171 22.43 12.85 3.25
N ASN A 172 23.58 12.55 3.84
CA ASN A 172 23.84 12.84 5.27
C ASN A 172 22.73 12.34 6.21
N GLN A 173 22.23 11.10 5.98
CA GLN A 173 21.13 10.48 6.72
C GLN A 173 19.76 11.17 6.54
N ASN A 174 19.63 12.08 5.57
CA ASN A 174 18.38 12.71 5.21
C ASN A 174 17.91 12.27 3.83
N TRP A 175 16.63 11.97 3.71
CA TRP A 175 16.02 11.61 2.45
C TRP A 175 15.57 12.86 1.68
N MET A 176 16.05 13.03 0.47
CA MET A 176 15.79 14.19 -0.39
C MET A 176 15.27 13.73 -1.75
N GLY A 177 14.25 14.43 -2.25
CA GLY A 177 13.72 14.19 -3.60
C GLY A 177 14.44 15.04 -4.64
N PHE A 178 14.64 14.45 -5.82
CA PHE A 178 15.25 15.12 -6.98
C PHE A 178 14.34 14.99 -8.21
N LEU A 179 14.18 16.06 -8.95
CA LEU A 179 13.46 16.09 -10.21
C LEU A 179 14.42 16.47 -11.33
N LYS A 180 14.64 15.56 -12.29
CA LYS A 180 15.61 15.74 -13.39
C LYS A 180 17.03 16.10 -12.90
N GLY A 181 17.44 15.52 -11.80
CA GLY A 181 18.77 15.74 -11.20
C GLY A 181 18.87 16.95 -10.26
N GLU A 182 17.87 17.84 -10.24
CA GLU A 182 17.83 19.02 -9.35
C GLU A 182 17.03 18.69 -8.07
N PRO A 183 17.49 19.16 -6.89
CA PRO A 183 16.74 19.00 -5.66
C PRO A 183 15.35 19.63 -5.74
N ILE A 184 14.34 18.93 -5.26
CA ILE A 184 13.00 19.48 -5.13
C ILE A 184 13.03 20.55 -4.04
N PRO A 185 12.64 21.83 -4.32
CA PRO A 185 12.72 22.91 -3.37
C PRO A 185 11.96 22.60 -2.06
N GLU A 186 12.58 22.87 -0.92
CA GLU A 186 12.00 22.51 0.38
C GLU A 186 10.66 23.19 0.64
N ASN A 187 10.53 24.47 0.26
CA ASN A 187 9.36 25.30 0.57
C ASN A 187 8.20 25.15 -0.41
N ASP A 188 8.38 24.44 -1.51
CA ASP A 188 7.34 24.28 -2.50
C ASP A 188 6.32 23.20 -2.11
N SER A 189 5.07 23.44 -2.47
CA SER A 189 4.03 22.42 -2.40
C SER A 189 4.29 21.33 -3.42
N PHE A 190 3.82 20.11 -3.13
CA PHE A 190 4.05 18.93 -3.95
C PHE A 190 2.75 18.17 -4.17
N TYR A 191 2.31 18.04 -5.43
CA TYR A 191 1.09 17.33 -5.78
C TYR A 191 1.37 15.85 -6.02
N VAL A 192 0.69 15.00 -5.27
CA VAL A 192 0.88 13.54 -5.27
C VAL A 192 -0.43 12.83 -5.60
N ALA A 193 -0.38 11.91 -6.56
CA ALA A 193 -1.45 10.95 -6.80
C ALA A 193 -1.24 9.71 -5.94
N THR A 194 -2.30 9.27 -5.28
CA THR A 194 -2.28 8.08 -4.42
C THR A 194 -3.65 7.40 -4.43
N SER A 195 -3.87 6.39 -3.60
CA SER A 195 -5.22 5.86 -3.38
C SER A 195 -5.96 6.63 -2.28
N ASP A 196 -7.29 6.64 -2.34
CA ASP A 196 -8.15 7.20 -1.30
C ASP A 196 -7.90 6.56 0.07
N PHE A 197 -7.61 5.26 0.11
CA PHE A 197 -7.19 4.55 1.32
C PHE A 197 -5.91 5.16 1.95
N LEU A 198 -4.88 5.42 1.13
CA LEU A 198 -3.64 6.03 1.61
C LEU A 198 -3.82 7.51 1.97
N ALA A 199 -4.60 8.24 1.18
CA ALA A 199 -4.94 9.63 1.46
C ALA A 199 -5.64 9.81 2.82
N GLN A 200 -6.32 8.76 3.30
CA GLN A 200 -6.93 8.70 4.63
C GLN A 200 -6.01 8.13 5.72
N GLY A 201 -4.70 8.11 5.50
CA GLY A 201 -3.70 7.65 6.47
C GLY A 201 -3.47 6.15 6.50
N GLY A 202 -3.96 5.41 5.50
CA GLY A 202 -3.68 3.98 5.36
C GLY A 202 -2.18 3.68 5.35
N ASP A 203 -1.78 2.51 5.82
CA ASP A 203 -0.39 2.07 5.95
C ASP A 203 0.52 3.06 6.71
N LYS A 204 -0.05 3.81 7.67
CA LYS A 204 0.64 4.82 8.48
C LYS A 204 1.17 6.02 7.68
N MET A 205 0.65 6.28 6.48
CA MET A 205 0.98 7.47 5.68
C MET A 205 0.26 8.71 6.21
N ASN A 206 0.47 9.02 7.50
CA ASN A 206 -0.23 10.10 8.21
C ASN A 206 0.09 11.50 7.67
N PHE A 207 1.15 11.65 6.90
CA PHE A 207 1.49 12.91 6.23
C PHE A 207 0.44 13.33 5.18
N PHE A 208 -0.44 12.43 4.77
CA PHE A 208 -1.58 12.80 3.92
C PHE A 208 -2.74 13.42 4.71
N LEU A 209 -2.87 13.13 6.03
CA LEU A 209 -4.00 13.59 6.85
C LEU A 209 -3.98 15.09 7.18
N THR A 210 -2.82 15.71 7.17
CA THR A 210 -2.62 17.11 7.60
C THR A 210 -3.00 18.11 6.52
N ASN A 211 -3.26 17.66 5.30
CA ASN A 211 -3.59 18.55 4.19
C ASN A 211 -5.05 18.38 3.73
N PRO A 212 -5.89 19.43 3.87
CA PRO A 212 -7.31 19.35 3.53
C PRO A 212 -7.62 19.34 2.02
N LEU A 213 -6.62 19.53 1.16
CA LEU A 213 -6.82 19.55 -0.29
C LEU A 213 -6.76 18.12 -0.86
N PHE A 214 -7.81 17.37 -0.59
CA PHE A 214 -8.10 16.09 -1.23
C PHE A 214 -9.04 16.34 -2.42
N PHE A 215 -8.66 15.82 -3.57
CA PHE A 215 -9.50 15.79 -4.75
C PHE A 215 -9.66 14.35 -5.22
N ASP A 216 -10.91 13.86 -5.25
CA ASP A 216 -11.28 12.56 -5.79
C ASP A 216 -11.87 12.75 -7.20
N PRO A 217 -11.16 12.35 -8.27
CA PRO A 217 -11.68 12.41 -9.62
C PRO A 217 -12.75 11.36 -9.94
N GLY A 218 -13.11 10.50 -8.99
CA GLY A 218 -14.07 9.41 -9.18
C GLY A 218 -13.55 8.21 -9.99
N VAL A 219 -12.25 8.15 -10.27
CA VAL A 219 -11.63 7.11 -11.09
C VAL A 219 -11.11 5.99 -10.21
N LEU A 220 -11.57 4.75 -10.44
CA LEU A 220 -11.01 3.58 -9.76
C LEU A 220 -9.56 3.35 -10.23
N LEU A 221 -8.70 3.09 -9.27
CA LEU A 221 -7.28 2.84 -9.51
C LEU A 221 -7.08 1.62 -10.42
N ARG A 222 -7.88 0.57 -10.23
CA ARG A 222 -7.90 -0.62 -11.10
C ARG A 222 -8.32 -0.28 -12.53
N ASP A 223 -9.33 0.55 -12.73
CA ASP A 223 -9.81 0.95 -14.06
C ASP A 223 -8.78 1.82 -14.77
N ALA A 224 -8.06 2.66 -14.03
CA ALA A 224 -6.92 3.41 -14.54
C ALA A 224 -5.82 2.48 -15.09
N ILE A 225 -5.49 1.41 -14.37
CA ILE A 225 -4.53 0.39 -14.80
C ILE A 225 -5.05 -0.34 -16.06
N ILE A 226 -6.32 -0.78 -16.05
CA ILE A 226 -6.93 -1.47 -17.20
C ILE A 226 -6.89 -0.60 -18.44
N SER A 227 -7.29 0.68 -18.34
CA SER A 227 -7.30 1.59 -19.50
C SER A 227 -5.89 1.84 -20.03
N TYR A 228 -4.89 1.99 -19.17
CA TYR A 228 -3.49 2.11 -19.60
C TYR A 228 -3.02 0.88 -20.39
N MET A 229 -3.33 -0.33 -19.90
CA MET A 229 -2.95 -1.58 -20.55
C MET A 229 -3.62 -1.72 -21.92
N VAL A 230 -4.91 -1.40 -22.01
CA VAL A 230 -5.66 -1.43 -23.28
C VAL A 230 -5.10 -0.40 -24.27
N GLU A 231 -4.82 0.81 -23.83
CA GLU A 231 -4.21 1.85 -24.69
C GLU A 231 -2.82 1.44 -25.18
N SER A 232 -2.01 0.81 -24.32
CA SER A 232 -0.69 0.28 -24.69
C SER A 232 -0.80 -0.78 -25.79
N GLN A 233 -1.75 -1.72 -25.66
CA GLN A 233 -2.03 -2.75 -26.67
C GLN A 233 -2.50 -2.13 -28.00
N GLN A 234 -3.39 -1.13 -27.94
CA GLN A 234 -3.86 -0.43 -29.14
C GLN A 234 -2.73 0.33 -29.84
N ALA A 235 -1.76 0.83 -29.09
CA ALA A 235 -0.56 1.46 -29.62
C ALA A 235 0.51 0.46 -30.11
N GLY A 236 0.23 -0.85 -30.07
CA GLY A 236 1.18 -1.90 -30.46
C GLY A 236 2.38 -2.04 -29.51
N LYS A 237 2.26 -1.56 -28.26
CA LYS A 237 3.33 -1.58 -27.26
C LYS A 237 3.09 -2.64 -26.22
N ASN A 238 4.11 -3.45 -25.96
CA ASN A 238 4.11 -4.29 -24.75
C ASN A 238 4.34 -3.43 -23.52
N ILE A 239 3.70 -3.79 -22.41
CA ILE A 239 4.08 -3.18 -21.13
C ILE A 239 5.47 -3.65 -20.74
N HIS A 240 6.24 -2.71 -20.24
CA HIS A 240 7.61 -2.92 -19.84
C HIS A 240 7.92 -2.07 -18.61
N SER A 241 8.63 -2.64 -17.67
CA SER A 241 9.21 -1.91 -16.55
C SER A 241 10.49 -2.58 -16.10
N GLN A 242 11.37 -1.80 -15.51
CA GLN A 242 12.65 -2.23 -14.97
C GLN A 242 13.01 -1.40 -13.74
N LEU A 243 14.05 -1.78 -13.05
CA LEU A 243 14.67 -0.92 -12.05
C LEU A 243 15.36 0.24 -12.76
N ASP A 244 15.12 1.46 -12.31
CA ASP A 244 15.70 2.68 -12.89
C ASP A 244 16.51 3.48 -11.87
N ASN A 245 16.76 2.90 -10.68
CA ASN A 245 17.51 3.49 -9.57
C ASN A 245 16.84 4.78 -9.04
N ARG A 246 15.50 4.84 -9.08
CA ARG A 246 14.76 5.99 -8.55
C ARG A 246 14.93 6.18 -7.03
N ILE A 247 15.51 5.19 -6.33
CA ILE A 247 15.88 5.28 -4.92
C ILE A 247 17.36 4.94 -4.73
N VAL A 248 18.10 5.86 -4.15
CA VAL A 248 19.50 5.70 -3.79
C VAL A 248 19.63 5.68 -2.26
N PRO A 249 19.94 4.51 -1.66
CA PRO A 249 20.02 4.39 -0.21
C PRO A 249 21.20 5.16 0.38
N CYS A 250 21.18 5.35 1.69
CA CYS A 250 22.32 5.90 2.42
C CYS A 250 23.54 5.00 2.22
N THR A 251 24.68 5.58 1.92
CA THR A 251 25.95 4.88 2.01
C THR A 251 26.27 4.61 3.47
N GLU A 252 26.47 3.35 3.85
CA GLU A 252 27.01 3.01 5.16
C GLU A 252 28.41 3.68 5.29
N LYS A 253 28.64 4.36 6.41
CA LYS A 253 29.93 4.92 6.77
C LYS A 253 30.78 3.88 7.46
#